data_e7110801b7abea1d68898c8516bb7878
#
_entry.id   e7110801b7abea1d68898c8516bb7878
#
_cell.length_a   1.000
_cell.length_b   1.000
_cell.length_c   1.000
_cell.angle_alpha   90.00
_cell.angle_beta   90.00
_cell.angle_gamma   90.00
#
_symmetry.space_group_name_H-M   'P 1'
#
loop_
_entity.id
_entity.type
_entity.pdbx_description
1 polymer ?
#
loop_
_entity_poly.entity_id
_entity_poly.type
_entity_poly.pdbx_seq_one_letter_code
_entity_poly.pdbx_strand_id
1 'polypeptide(L)'
;MSGDILTDFFGDVIHAYTRDDAIRDGVLVELPAKICREAGIVVPVAVTAGVWSLVAPDNIDEMPWQSVEGRMWDLLWMFTCTARASKGMHRSTIHFKCAFIVSRTAPGGVVLTETRTETLRAVCGPGDDGEPVITIM
;
A
#
# COMPACT_ATOMS: atom_id res chain seq x y z
N MET A 1 24.93 28.32 -6.87
CA MET A 1 23.99 27.81 -6.55
C MET A 1 22.85 28.15 -7.20
N SER A 2 22.88 27.91 -8.32
CA SER A 2 21.89 28.25 -9.15
C SER A 2 20.66 27.63 -8.91
N GLY A 3 20.67 26.42 -8.63
CA GLY A 3 19.50 25.79 -8.25
C GLY A 3 18.92 26.51 -7.09
N ASP A 4 19.77 27.27 -6.43
CA ASP A 4 19.37 27.88 -5.22
C ASP A 4 18.46 29.04 -5.40
N ILE A 5 18.57 29.77 -6.48
CA ILE A 5 17.66 30.87 -6.77
C ILE A 5 16.27 30.29 -6.99
N LEU A 6 16.17 29.24 -7.78
CA LEU A 6 14.89 28.57 -7.99
C LEU A 6 14.42 27.90 -6.72
N THR A 7 15.31 27.29 -5.96
CA THR A 7 14.97 26.66 -4.69
C THR A 7 14.46 27.68 -3.69
N ASP A 8 15.15 28.84 -3.59
CA ASP A 8 14.73 29.88 -2.66
C ASP A 8 13.45 30.56 -3.12
N PHE A 9 13.28 30.72 -4.43
CA PHE A 9 12.13 31.40 -4.97
C PHE A 9 10.91 30.50 -5.08
N PHE A 10 11.10 29.27 -5.55
CA PHE A 10 10.03 28.32 -5.78
C PHE A 10 10.00 27.17 -4.77
N GLY A 11 10.96 27.10 -3.87
CA GLY A 11 11.08 25.99 -2.94
C GLY A 11 9.80 25.71 -2.16
N ASP A 12 9.17 26.76 -1.66
CA ASP A 12 7.93 26.64 -0.92
C ASP A 12 6.72 26.47 -1.83
N VAL A 13 6.85 26.91 -3.09
CA VAL A 13 5.75 26.88 -4.05
C VAL A 13 5.75 25.56 -4.81
N ILE A 14 6.94 25.10 -5.21
CA ILE A 14 7.08 23.87 -5.98
C ILE A 14 7.76 22.77 -5.18
N HIS A 15 7.80 22.93 -3.88
CA HIS A 15 8.35 21.92 -3.01
C HIS A 15 7.65 20.59 -3.28
N ALA A 16 8.42 19.59 -3.61
CA ALA A 16 7.87 18.28 -3.88
C ALA A 16 7.25 17.72 -2.61
N TYR A 17 6.02 17.22 -2.73
CA TYR A 17 5.36 16.54 -1.66
C TYR A 17 6.11 15.23 -1.40
N THR A 18 6.77 15.12 -0.26
CA THR A 18 7.62 13.99 0.04
C THR A 18 6.80 12.77 0.48
N ARG A 19 7.43 11.60 0.42
CA ARG A 19 6.83 10.38 0.96
C ARG A 19 6.56 10.53 2.45
N ASP A 20 7.47 11.15 3.19
CA ASP A 20 7.31 11.40 4.60
C ASP A 20 6.11 12.31 4.88
N ASP A 21 5.95 13.35 4.06
CA ASP A 21 4.78 14.24 4.14
C ASP A 21 3.49 13.43 3.91
N ALA A 22 3.49 12.55 2.92
CA ALA A 22 2.31 11.73 2.60
C ALA A 22 1.97 10.77 3.73
N ILE A 23 2.97 10.18 4.37
CA ILE A 23 2.76 9.29 5.52
C ILE A 23 2.21 10.08 6.70
N ARG A 24 2.78 11.25 6.96
CA ARG A 24 2.32 12.12 8.05
C ARG A 24 0.88 12.57 7.83
N ASP A 25 0.51 12.88 6.61
CA ASP A 25 -0.83 13.37 6.27
C ASP A 25 -1.85 12.24 6.09
N GLY A 26 -1.44 10.98 6.17
CA GLY A 26 -2.33 9.83 6.02
C GLY A 26 -2.69 9.50 4.58
N VAL A 27 -2.06 10.13 3.61
CA VAL A 27 -2.22 9.79 2.19
C VAL A 27 -1.58 8.45 1.88
N LEU A 28 -0.49 8.15 2.57
CA LEU A 28 0.17 6.84 2.57
C LEU A 28 0.18 6.29 3.99
N VAL A 29 0.03 4.98 4.11
CA VAL A 29 0.15 4.28 5.38
C VAL A 29 1.34 3.33 5.27
N GLU A 30 2.35 3.52 6.09
CA GLU A 30 3.51 2.65 6.10
C GLU A 30 3.18 1.35 6.81
N LEU A 31 3.50 0.23 6.18
CA LEU A 31 3.26 -1.08 6.77
C LEU A 31 4.41 -1.47 7.70
N PRO A 32 4.12 -2.19 8.80
CA PRO A 32 5.16 -2.61 9.72
C PRO A 32 6.25 -3.44 9.04
N ALA A 33 7.51 -3.09 9.29
CA ALA A 33 8.65 -3.79 8.70
C ALA A 33 8.66 -5.28 9.03
N LYS A 34 8.17 -5.65 10.21
CA LYS A 34 8.11 -7.04 10.63
C LYS A 34 7.25 -7.88 9.68
N ILE A 35 6.04 -7.41 9.37
CA ILE A 35 5.13 -8.13 8.47
C ILE A 35 5.71 -8.17 7.06
N CYS A 36 6.32 -7.08 6.60
CA CYS A 36 6.97 -7.05 5.30
C CYS A 36 8.06 -8.10 5.20
N ARG A 37 8.90 -8.21 6.23
CA ARG A 37 9.97 -9.21 6.25
C ARG A 37 9.42 -10.64 6.27
N GLU A 38 8.34 -10.88 7.00
CA GLU A 38 7.68 -12.19 7.01
C GLU A 38 7.22 -12.60 5.62
N ALA A 39 6.78 -11.63 4.82
CA ALA A 39 6.38 -11.86 3.43
C ALA A 39 7.55 -11.88 2.45
N GLY A 40 8.77 -11.66 2.91
CA GLY A 40 9.98 -11.69 2.09
C GLY A 40 10.38 -10.35 1.50
N ILE A 41 9.88 -9.25 2.05
CA ILE A 41 10.17 -7.89 1.57
C ILE A 41 11.05 -7.17 2.57
N VAL A 42 12.23 -6.74 2.12
CA VAL A 42 13.21 -6.08 3.00
C VAL A 42 13.24 -4.57 2.86
N VAL A 43 12.53 -4.00 1.89
CA VAL A 43 12.44 -2.55 1.70
C VAL A 43 11.17 -2.02 2.32
N PRO A 44 11.12 -0.71 2.68
CA PRO A 44 9.89 -0.12 3.21
C PRO A 44 8.74 -0.20 2.21
N VAL A 45 7.56 -0.54 2.73
CA VAL A 45 6.33 -0.61 1.94
C VAL A 45 5.31 0.33 2.54
N ALA A 46 4.68 1.12 1.71
CA ALA A 46 3.53 1.92 2.09
C ALA A 46 2.38 1.64 1.13
N VAL A 47 1.16 1.80 1.61
CA VAL A 47 -0.04 1.66 0.80
C VAL A 47 -0.79 2.98 0.78
N THR A 48 -1.52 3.25 -0.29
CA THR A 48 -2.36 4.44 -0.35
C THR A 48 -3.51 4.32 0.64
N ALA A 49 -4.13 5.45 1.00
CA ALA A 49 -5.29 5.44 1.88
C ALA A 49 -6.42 4.58 1.32
N GLY A 50 -6.59 4.55 -0.01
CA GLY A 50 -7.58 3.70 -0.65
C GLY A 50 -7.30 2.22 -0.44
N VAL A 51 -6.05 1.80 -0.59
CA VAL A 51 -5.66 0.41 -0.32
C VAL A 51 -5.78 0.11 1.16
N TRP A 52 -5.41 1.07 2.01
CA TRP A 52 -5.55 0.88 3.46
C TRP A 52 -7.00 0.61 3.88
N SER A 53 -7.96 1.26 3.22
CA SER A 53 -9.37 1.01 3.50
C SER A 53 -9.82 -0.41 3.14
N LEU A 54 -9.12 -1.07 2.23
CA LEU A 54 -9.36 -2.48 1.92
C LEU A 54 -8.75 -3.40 2.99
N VAL A 55 -7.58 -3.02 3.51
CA VAL A 55 -6.88 -3.79 4.54
C VAL A 55 -7.54 -3.62 5.91
N ALA A 56 -7.93 -2.41 6.24
CA ALA A 56 -8.53 -2.06 7.52
C ALA A 56 -9.88 -1.37 7.33
N PRO A 57 -10.89 -2.10 6.83
CA PRO A 57 -12.23 -1.53 6.66
C PRO A 57 -12.84 -1.23 8.02
N ASP A 58 -13.71 -0.21 8.06
CA ASP A 58 -14.35 0.23 9.31
C ASP A 58 -15.14 -0.88 9.99
N ASN A 59 -15.67 -1.82 9.20
CA ASN A 59 -16.49 -2.91 9.70
C ASN A 59 -15.72 -4.21 9.94
N ILE A 60 -14.40 -4.15 10.07
CA ILE A 60 -13.59 -5.37 10.23
C ILE A 60 -14.00 -6.15 11.50
N ASP A 61 -14.44 -5.45 12.52
CA ASP A 61 -14.88 -6.07 13.77
C ASP A 61 -16.16 -6.91 13.60
N GLU A 62 -16.91 -6.68 12.52
CA GLU A 62 -18.08 -7.46 12.18
C GLU A 62 -17.72 -8.80 11.53
N MET A 63 -16.44 -8.99 11.24
CA MET A 63 -15.90 -10.20 10.62
C MET A 63 -14.86 -10.83 11.55
N PRO A 64 -15.28 -11.58 12.58
CA PRO A 64 -14.36 -12.06 13.62
C PRO A 64 -13.27 -13.00 13.11
N TRP A 65 -13.42 -13.56 11.91
CA TRP A 65 -12.40 -14.40 11.28
C TRP A 65 -11.41 -13.59 10.43
N GLN A 66 -11.59 -12.28 10.34
CA GLN A 66 -10.69 -11.38 9.62
C GLN A 66 -9.92 -10.51 10.59
N SER A 67 -8.69 -10.15 10.22
CA SER A 67 -7.90 -9.19 10.98
C SER A 67 -7.13 -8.30 10.03
N VAL A 68 -6.82 -7.10 10.48
CA VAL A 68 -5.99 -6.15 9.72
C VAL A 68 -4.64 -6.78 9.42
N GLU A 69 -4.03 -7.41 10.41
CA GLU A 69 -2.73 -8.06 10.23
C GLU A 69 -2.77 -9.18 9.19
N GLY A 70 -3.78 -10.04 9.24
CA GLY A 70 -3.95 -11.11 8.25
C GLY A 70 -4.16 -10.57 6.85
N ARG A 71 -4.93 -9.50 6.72
CA ARG A 71 -5.19 -8.86 5.42
C ARG A 71 -3.92 -8.18 4.90
N MET A 72 -3.11 -7.55 5.75
CA MET A 72 -1.81 -7.02 5.35
C MET A 72 -0.90 -8.14 4.84
N TRP A 73 -0.86 -9.25 5.55
CA TRP A 73 -0.02 -10.38 5.17
C TRP A 73 -0.44 -10.94 3.81
N ASP A 74 -1.74 -11.11 3.59
CA ASP A 74 -2.26 -11.59 2.31
C ASP A 74 -1.89 -10.65 1.17
N LEU A 75 -2.05 -9.34 1.38
CA LEU A 75 -1.70 -8.33 0.39
C LEU A 75 -0.22 -8.44 -0.01
N LEU A 76 0.66 -8.48 0.98
CA LEU A 76 2.10 -8.55 0.76
C LEU A 76 2.51 -9.88 0.14
N TRP A 77 1.87 -10.97 0.55
CA TRP A 77 2.15 -12.28 -0.01
C TRP A 77 1.76 -12.37 -1.48
N MET A 78 0.59 -11.86 -1.83
CA MET A 78 0.16 -11.85 -3.23
C MET A 78 1.07 -11.01 -4.11
N PHE A 79 1.52 -9.86 -3.58
CA PHE A 79 2.53 -9.05 -4.27
C PHE A 79 3.82 -9.84 -4.44
N THR A 80 4.33 -10.46 -3.38
CA THR A 80 5.58 -11.22 -3.43
C THR A 80 5.50 -12.38 -4.42
N CYS A 81 4.40 -13.11 -4.44
CA CYS A 81 4.21 -14.20 -5.40
C CYS A 81 4.25 -13.70 -6.83
N THR A 82 3.57 -12.59 -7.11
CA THR A 82 3.55 -11.99 -8.45
C THR A 82 4.92 -11.47 -8.85
N ALA A 83 5.63 -10.83 -7.91
CA ALA A 83 6.97 -10.32 -8.16
C ALA A 83 7.95 -11.45 -8.48
N ARG A 84 7.85 -12.57 -7.76
CA ARG A 84 8.69 -13.74 -8.02
C ARG A 84 8.39 -14.37 -9.39
N ALA A 85 7.12 -14.42 -9.77
CA ALA A 85 6.72 -14.93 -11.08
C ALA A 85 7.21 -14.02 -12.22
N SER A 86 7.44 -12.74 -11.93
CA SER A 86 7.95 -11.76 -12.90
C SER A 86 9.48 -11.66 -12.88
N LYS A 87 10.15 -12.58 -12.22
CA LYS A 87 11.60 -12.56 -12.09
C LYS A 87 12.26 -12.55 -13.47
N GLY A 88 13.24 -11.66 -13.65
CA GLY A 88 13.89 -11.46 -14.94
C GLY A 88 13.22 -10.39 -15.81
N MET A 89 12.04 -9.92 -15.42
CA MET A 89 11.41 -8.80 -16.09
C MET A 89 11.70 -7.56 -15.25
N HIS A 90 12.68 -6.77 -15.63
CA HIS A 90 13.09 -5.57 -14.89
C HIS A 90 12.01 -4.51 -14.97
N ARG A 91 11.01 -4.61 -14.13
CA ARG A 91 9.90 -3.67 -14.07
C ARG A 91 9.88 -2.92 -12.75
N SER A 92 9.66 -1.62 -12.81
CA SER A 92 9.44 -0.80 -11.63
C SER A 92 7.99 -0.84 -11.15
N THR A 93 7.09 -1.35 -11.98
CA THR A 93 5.66 -1.44 -11.65
C THR A 93 5.18 -2.87 -11.87
N ILE A 94 4.50 -3.40 -10.86
CA ILE A 94 3.94 -4.75 -10.88
C ILE A 94 2.45 -4.65 -10.57
N HIS A 95 1.62 -5.22 -11.45
CA HIS A 95 0.19 -5.34 -11.21
C HIS A 95 -0.09 -6.71 -10.63
N PHE A 96 -0.89 -6.77 -9.60
CA PHE A 96 -1.24 -8.04 -8.96
C PHE A 96 -2.68 -7.97 -8.44
N LYS A 97 -3.24 -9.14 -8.18
CA LYS A 97 -4.61 -9.24 -7.67
C LYS A 97 -4.58 -9.72 -6.23
N CYS A 98 -5.45 -9.15 -5.42
CA CYS A 98 -5.64 -9.58 -4.06
C CYS A 98 -7.13 -9.66 -3.76
N ALA A 99 -7.54 -10.73 -3.11
CA ALA A 99 -8.94 -10.94 -2.75
C ALA A 99 -9.17 -10.47 -1.32
N PHE A 100 -10.26 -9.73 -1.12
CA PHE A 100 -10.68 -9.28 0.19
C PHE A 100 -12.10 -9.75 0.47
N ILE A 101 -12.31 -10.26 1.67
CA ILE A 101 -13.67 -10.60 2.11
C ILE A 101 -14.34 -9.32 2.59
N VAL A 102 -15.48 -9.01 2.03
CA VAL A 102 -16.28 -7.84 2.40
C VAL A 102 -17.61 -8.31 2.98
N SER A 103 -18.11 -7.55 3.92
CA SER A 103 -19.38 -7.83 4.58
C SER A 103 -20.32 -6.66 4.36
N ARG A 104 -21.58 -6.96 4.12
CA ARG A 104 -22.62 -5.95 4.02
C ARG A 104 -23.88 -6.45 4.72
N THR A 105 -24.65 -5.51 5.24
CA THR A 105 -25.93 -5.85 5.85
C THR A 105 -27.03 -5.71 4.80
N ALA A 106 -27.72 -6.80 4.53
CA ALA A 106 -28.85 -6.80 3.63
C ALA A 106 -30.12 -6.33 4.36
N PRO A 107 -31.20 -5.97 3.62
CA PRO A 107 -32.47 -5.66 4.22
C PRO A 107 -32.92 -6.78 5.16
N GLY A 108 -33.43 -6.42 6.35
CA GLY A 108 -33.79 -7.40 7.36
C GLY A 108 -32.69 -7.75 8.35
N GLY A 109 -31.52 -7.10 8.25
CA GLY A 109 -30.41 -7.31 9.18
C GLY A 109 -29.54 -8.51 8.89
N VAL A 110 -29.74 -9.18 7.76
CA VAL A 110 -28.91 -10.32 7.37
C VAL A 110 -27.54 -9.83 6.93
N VAL A 111 -26.48 -10.39 7.52
CA VAL A 111 -25.11 -10.08 7.14
C VAL A 111 -24.69 -11.04 6.03
N LEU A 112 -24.30 -10.47 4.90
CA LEU A 112 -23.81 -11.21 3.75
C LEU A 112 -22.33 -10.94 3.59
N THR A 113 -21.56 -11.99 3.30
CA THR A 113 -20.13 -11.85 2.99
C THR A 113 -19.90 -12.26 1.55
N GLU A 114 -18.98 -11.57 0.90
CA GLU A 114 -18.56 -11.90 -0.46
C GLU A 114 -17.06 -11.68 -0.58
N THR A 115 -16.45 -12.31 -1.57
CA THR A 115 -15.05 -12.10 -1.90
C THR A 115 -14.97 -11.09 -3.04
N ARG A 116 -14.23 -10.02 -2.82
CA ARG A 116 -13.98 -9.01 -3.85
C ARG A 116 -12.51 -9.06 -4.23
N THR A 117 -12.23 -9.25 -5.52
CA THR A 117 -10.87 -9.25 -6.03
C THR A 117 -10.54 -7.86 -6.57
N GLU A 118 -9.48 -7.28 -6.05
CA GLU A 118 -9.00 -5.97 -6.48
C GLU A 118 -7.70 -6.14 -7.25
N THR A 119 -7.56 -5.40 -8.34
CA THR A 119 -6.29 -5.31 -9.06
C THR A 119 -5.53 -4.12 -8.52
N LEU A 120 -4.35 -4.37 -7.99
CA LEU A 120 -3.52 -3.39 -7.35
C LEU A 120 -2.21 -3.22 -8.11
N ARG A 121 -1.55 -2.11 -7.85
CA ARG A 121 -0.30 -1.76 -8.51
C ARG A 121 0.74 -1.47 -7.45
N ALA A 122 1.88 -2.15 -7.53
CA ALA A 122 3.03 -1.89 -6.69
C ALA A 122 4.09 -1.18 -7.52
N VAL A 123 4.54 -0.03 -7.05
CA VAL A 123 5.58 0.75 -7.71
C VAL A 123 6.82 0.73 -6.83
N CYS A 124 7.94 0.29 -7.40
CA CYS A 124 9.24 0.33 -6.74
C CYS A 124 9.99 1.54 -7.28
N GLY A 125 10.41 2.40 -6.40
CA GLY A 125 11.09 3.63 -6.77
C GLY A 125 11.93 4.17 -5.63
N PRO A 126 12.56 5.34 -5.82
CA PRO A 126 13.34 5.96 -4.76
C PRO A 126 12.44 6.59 -3.70
N GLY A 127 12.84 6.43 -2.44
CA GLY A 127 12.27 7.17 -1.34
C GLY A 127 12.85 8.58 -1.26
N ASP A 128 12.57 9.28 -0.17
CA ASP A 128 13.00 10.68 0.01
C ASP A 128 14.51 10.85 -0.01
N ASP A 129 15.25 9.84 0.44
CA ASP A 129 16.70 9.85 0.46
C ASP A 129 17.33 9.00 -0.66
N GLY A 130 16.54 8.64 -1.65
CA GLY A 130 17.00 7.83 -2.78
C GLY A 130 17.02 6.32 -2.52
N GLU A 131 16.65 5.87 -1.32
CA GLU A 131 16.59 4.47 -0.99
C GLU A 131 15.41 3.78 -1.71
N PRO A 132 15.51 2.49 -2.02
CA PRO A 132 14.39 1.80 -2.66
C PRO A 132 13.21 1.64 -1.71
N VAL A 133 12.03 1.95 -2.19
CA VAL A 133 10.77 1.78 -1.45
C VAL A 133 9.70 1.23 -2.40
N ILE A 134 8.67 0.64 -1.81
CA ILE A 134 7.51 0.13 -2.56
C ILE A 134 6.27 0.88 -2.13
N THR A 135 5.46 1.27 -3.09
CA THR A 135 4.16 1.89 -2.84
C THR A 135 3.09 1.07 -3.54
N ILE A 136 2.10 0.62 -2.80
CA ILE A 136 0.97 -0.15 -3.33
C ILE A 136 -0.25 0.78 -3.43
N MET A 137 -0.85 0.80 -4.58
CA MET A 137 -1.98 1.67 -4.88
C MET A 137 -3.04 0.98 -5.75
#